data_b21eb0449f25a3bd57a48d8396aaf1eb
#
_entry.id   b21eb0449f25a3bd57a48d8396aaf1eb
#
_cell.length_a   1.000
_cell.length_b   1.000
_cell.length_c   1.000
_cell.angle_alpha   90.00
_cell.angle_beta   90.00
_cell.angle_gamma   90.00
#
_symmetry.space_group_name_H-M   'P 1'
#
loop_
_entity.id
_entity.type
_entity.pdbx_description
1 polymer ?
#
loop_
_entity_poly.entity_id
_entity_poly.type
_entity_poly.pdbx_seq_one_letter_code
_entity_poly.pdbx_strand_id
1 'polypeptide(L)'
;MSVDLRVEGVEKGFPGGAAGAGRLVLGGVSFTAPAGSILCVLGPSGCGKTTLLRIISGLETPDRGRVMIGDRVIAGPAPEIGYITQEPTLLPWRTVLGNVELGLEFAGVPREKRRAAALQHLGLVELAGFDGYHPKQISGGMKQKVALARSLAVEPRVLLLDEPFAALDAQTRNALQEVLLHVLERTRTTVVFVTHNVDEAVFLGDAVVCMTAQPTRVGKFVEVNVPRPRDRTGPELNALRKELLVFLAEERLKARLAGQENSLLPPPPAAARSVGMFDGSRGQ
;
A
#
# COMPACT_ATOMS: atom_id res chain seq x y z
N MET A 1 -10.01 19.20 2.11
CA MET A 1 -8.79 19.88 1.65
C MET A 1 -7.65 18.88 1.69
N SER A 2 -6.87 18.82 0.60
CA SER A 2 -5.66 17.97 0.50
C SER A 2 -4.60 18.39 1.52
N VAL A 3 -3.71 17.50 1.87
CA VAL A 3 -2.69 17.70 2.90
C VAL A 3 -1.44 16.91 2.56
N ASP A 4 -0.28 17.43 2.94
CA ASP A 4 0.97 16.70 2.81
C ASP A 4 1.00 15.48 3.73
N LEU A 5 1.53 14.39 3.21
CA LEU A 5 1.92 13.24 4.00
C LEU A 5 3.45 13.18 4.09
N ARG A 6 3.98 13.17 5.30
CA ARG A 6 5.42 13.06 5.58
C ARG A 6 5.74 11.79 6.33
N VAL A 7 6.70 11.04 5.83
CA VAL A 7 7.30 9.87 6.47
C VAL A 7 8.71 10.23 6.82
N GLU A 8 9.10 10.15 8.10
CA GLU A 8 10.38 10.66 8.60
C GLU A 8 11.11 9.57 9.39
N GLY A 9 12.20 9.05 8.82
CA GLY A 9 13.11 8.11 9.46
C GLY A 9 12.46 6.82 9.96
N VAL A 10 11.43 6.32 9.27
CA VAL A 10 10.66 5.16 9.73
C VAL A 10 11.50 3.89 9.67
N GLU A 11 11.70 3.27 10.85
CA GLU A 11 12.32 1.96 11.02
C GLU A 11 11.28 0.96 11.56
N LYS A 12 11.37 -0.29 11.08
CA LYS A 12 10.54 -1.38 11.58
C LYS A 12 11.26 -2.71 11.46
N GLY A 13 11.40 -3.40 12.57
CA GLY A 13 11.83 -4.79 12.65
C GLY A 13 10.70 -5.69 13.14
N PHE A 14 10.86 -6.98 12.90
CA PHE A 14 9.99 -8.00 13.45
C PHE A 14 10.84 -9.03 14.19
N PRO A 15 10.33 -9.62 15.28
CA PRO A 15 11.02 -10.71 15.96
C PRO A 15 11.37 -11.82 14.97
N GLY A 16 12.59 -12.32 15.01
CA GLY A 16 12.98 -13.49 14.24
C GLY A 16 12.21 -14.71 14.74
N GLY A 17 11.82 -15.62 13.81
CA GLY A 17 11.26 -16.91 14.19
C GLY A 17 12.24 -17.71 15.07
N ALA A 18 12.09 -19.02 15.24
CA ALA A 18 12.81 -19.90 16.16
C ALA A 18 14.37 -19.75 16.22
N ALA A 19 14.98 -18.93 15.36
CA ALA A 19 16.42 -18.64 15.31
C ALA A 19 16.84 -17.33 16.04
N GLY A 20 15.93 -16.57 16.68
CA GLY A 20 16.24 -15.55 17.68
C GLY A 20 16.74 -14.18 17.21
N ALA A 21 17.18 -13.99 15.99
CA ALA A 21 17.61 -12.68 15.47
C ALA A 21 16.44 -11.93 14.82
N GLY A 22 16.08 -10.75 15.34
CA GLY A 22 15.09 -9.87 14.75
C GLY A 22 15.47 -9.45 13.32
N ARG A 23 14.49 -9.35 12.43
CA ARG A 23 14.69 -8.92 11.03
C ARG A 23 14.27 -7.47 10.86
N LEU A 24 15.22 -6.59 10.55
CA LEU A 24 14.93 -5.22 10.17
C LEU A 24 14.33 -5.21 8.75
N VAL A 25 13.08 -4.77 8.64
CA VAL A 25 12.34 -4.68 7.36
C VAL A 25 12.48 -3.27 6.77
N LEU A 26 12.21 -2.23 7.56
CA LEU A 26 12.38 -0.83 7.14
C LEU A 26 13.56 -0.21 7.90
N GLY A 27 14.50 0.38 7.18
CA GLY A 27 15.77 0.87 7.72
C GLY A 27 15.94 2.39 7.62
N GLY A 28 14.94 3.16 8.04
CA GLY A 28 15.02 4.64 8.03
C GLY A 28 14.41 5.23 6.74
N VAL A 29 13.17 4.86 6.43
CA VAL A 29 12.44 5.35 5.24
C VAL A 29 11.98 6.79 5.48
N SER A 30 12.29 7.68 4.52
CA SER A 30 11.83 9.09 4.55
C SER A 30 11.42 9.55 3.17
N PHE A 31 10.23 10.15 3.07
CA PHE A 31 9.73 10.85 1.87
C PHE A 31 8.56 11.76 2.22
N THR A 32 8.20 12.63 1.28
CA THR A 32 7.01 13.48 1.37
C THR A 32 6.14 13.27 0.14
N ALA A 33 4.84 13.06 0.34
CA ALA A 33 3.83 13.14 -0.70
C ALA A 33 3.14 14.51 -0.58
N PRO A 34 3.33 15.41 -1.55
CA PRO A 34 2.70 16.73 -1.54
C PRO A 34 1.18 16.65 -1.57
N ALA A 35 0.51 17.67 -1.04
CA ALA A 35 -0.95 17.75 -1.00
C ALA A 35 -1.59 17.57 -2.39
N GLY A 36 -2.49 16.61 -2.52
CA GLY A 36 -3.23 16.32 -3.76
C GLY A 36 -2.41 15.65 -4.85
N SER A 37 -1.17 15.20 -4.56
CA SER A 37 -0.34 14.45 -5.50
C SER A 37 -0.54 12.94 -5.37
N ILE A 38 -0.13 12.21 -6.40
CA ILE A 38 -0.02 10.76 -6.40
C ILE A 38 1.47 10.40 -6.28
N LEU A 39 1.88 9.93 -5.10
CA LEU A 39 3.21 9.38 -4.89
C LEU A 39 3.18 7.85 -5.07
N CYS A 40 3.90 7.35 -6.07
CA CYS A 40 4.05 5.92 -6.24
C CYS A 40 5.23 5.38 -5.44
N VAL A 41 5.03 4.29 -4.69
CA VAL A 41 6.08 3.56 -3.98
C VAL A 41 6.34 2.26 -4.75
N LEU A 42 7.49 2.22 -5.43
CA LEU A 42 7.92 1.12 -6.28
C LEU A 42 9.03 0.32 -5.60
N GLY A 43 8.98 -1.00 -5.66
CA GLY A 43 10.05 -1.82 -5.11
C GLY A 43 9.80 -3.32 -5.29
N PRO A 44 10.83 -4.16 -5.08
CA PRO A 44 10.72 -5.61 -5.24
C PRO A 44 9.68 -6.21 -4.29
N SER A 45 9.15 -7.37 -4.64
CA SER A 45 8.22 -8.09 -3.77
C SER A 45 8.90 -8.45 -2.45
N GLY A 46 8.18 -8.30 -1.34
CA GLY A 46 8.69 -8.61 0.00
C GLY A 46 9.65 -7.56 0.59
N CYS A 47 9.92 -6.42 -0.07
CA CYS A 47 10.78 -5.40 0.51
C CYS A 47 10.15 -4.64 1.71
N GLY A 48 8.84 -4.74 1.98
CA GLY A 48 8.19 -4.08 3.11
C GLY A 48 7.22 -2.96 2.75
N LYS A 49 6.79 -2.85 1.49
CA LYS A 49 5.83 -1.83 1.03
C LYS A 49 4.50 -1.86 1.80
N THR A 50 3.92 -3.05 1.97
CA THR A 50 2.70 -3.23 2.78
C THR A 50 2.93 -2.87 4.25
N THR A 51 4.10 -3.20 4.82
CA THR A 51 4.47 -2.80 6.19
C THR A 51 4.51 -1.27 6.30
N LEU A 52 5.10 -0.59 5.32
CA LEU A 52 5.13 0.86 5.26
C LEU A 52 3.72 1.46 5.20
N LEU A 53 2.83 0.93 4.34
CA LEU A 53 1.43 1.38 4.27
C LEU A 53 0.67 1.15 5.59
N ARG A 54 0.91 0.02 6.25
CA ARG A 54 0.30 -0.25 7.58
C ARG A 54 0.77 0.74 8.64
N ILE A 55 2.05 1.15 8.59
CA ILE A 55 2.57 2.19 9.48
C ILE A 55 1.94 3.55 9.14
N ILE A 56 1.86 3.91 7.85
CA ILE A 56 1.23 5.17 7.42
C ILE A 56 -0.25 5.21 7.83
N SER A 57 -0.97 4.09 7.76
CA SER A 57 -2.37 4.00 8.17
C SER A 57 -2.58 3.97 9.69
N GLY A 58 -1.51 3.84 10.48
CA GLY A 58 -1.58 3.68 11.92
C GLY A 58 -2.00 2.28 12.40
N LEU A 59 -2.06 1.29 11.49
CA LEU A 59 -2.34 -0.12 11.82
C LEU A 59 -1.11 -0.84 12.39
N GLU A 60 0.07 -0.27 12.20
CA GLU A 60 1.33 -0.77 12.73
C GLU A 60 2.13 0.39 13.30
N THR A 61 2.79 0.19 14.42
CA THR A 61 3.63 1.22 15.04
C THR A 61 5.07 1.08 14.56
N PRO A 62 5.73 2.16 14.10
CA PRO A 62 7.15 2.12 13.78
C PRO A 62 7.99 1.96 15.06
N ASP A 63 9.16 1.35 14.96
CA ASP A 63 10.10 1.23 16.08
C ASP A 63 10.87 2.54 16.28
N ARG A 64 11.12 3.29 15.18
CA ARG A 64 11.68 4.64 15.15
C ARG A 64 11.07 5.45 14.02
N GLY A 65 11.25 6.76 14.12
CA GLY A 65 10.69 7.70 13.16
C GLY A 65 9.22 7.98 13.40
N ARG A 66 8.59 8.65 12.45
CA ARG A 66 7.18 9.04 12.55
C ARG A 66 6.53 9.26 11.19
N VAL A 67 5.20 9.22 11.19
CA VAL A 67 4.36 9.60 10.04
C VAL A 67 3.53 10.82 10.43
N MET A 68 3.40 11.79 9.53
CA MET A 68 2.63 13.00 9.77
C MET A 68 1.69 13.28 8.60
N ILE A 69 0.48 13.72 8.91
CA ILE A 69 -0.48 14.28 7.94
C ILE A 69 -0.65 15.77 8.29
N GLY A 70 -0.12 16.65 7.44
CA GLY A 70 0.07 18.05 7.80
C GLY A 70 0.96 18.16 9.03
N ASP A 71 0.46 18.78 10.09
CA ASP A 71 1.20 18.95 11.36
C ASP A 71 0.86 17.88 12.41
N ARG A 72 -0.01 16.93 12.09
CA ARG A 72 -0.44 15.89 13.03
C ARG A 72 0.35 14.61 12.85
N VAL A 73 0.95 14.11 13.93
CA VAL A 73 1.59 12.78 13.98
C VAL A 73 0.50 11.70 14.04
N ILE A 74 0.68 10.65 13.24
CA ILE A 74 -0.18 9.48 13.22
C ILE A 74 0.33 8.48 14.26
N ALA A 75 -0.44 8.28 15.31
CA ALA A 75 -0.12 7.34 16.40
C ALA A 75 -1.06 6.12 16.41
N GLY A 76 -2.02 6.05 15.50
CA GLY A 76 -3.00 4.96 15.38
C GLY A 76 -3.92 5.19 14.19
N PRO A 77 -4.89 4.29 13.94
CA PRO A 77 -5.85 4.42 12.85
C PRO A 77 -6.56 5.77 12.88
N ALA A 78 -6.65 6.42 11.72
CA ALA A 78 -7.18 7.77 11.59
C ALA A 78 -8.26 7.83 10.49
N PRO A 79 -9.42 8.47 10.75
CA PRO A 79 -10.53 8.51 9.80
C PRO A 79 -10.18 9.28 8.51
N GLU A 80 -9.15 10.13 8.55
CA GLU A 80 -8.68 10.88 7.38
C GLU A 80 -7.88 10.01 6.40
N ILE A 81 -7.61 8.74 6.75
CA ILE A 81 -6.85 7.82 5.90
C ILE A 81 -7.77 6.75 5.34
N GLY A 82 -7.97 6.75 4.04
CA GLY A 82 -8.56 5.63 3.31
C GLY A 82 -7.48 4.58 3.00
N TYR A 83 -7.78 3.30 3.17
CA TYR A 83 -6.84 2.22 2.83
C TYR A 83 -7.53 1.17 1.97
N ILE A 84 -6.98 0.93 0.79
CA ILE A 84 -7.42 -0.10 -0.15
C ILE A 84 -6.34 -1.15 -0.23
N THR A 85 -6.67 -2.35 0.21
CA THR A 85 -5.81 -3.53 0.19
C THR A 85 -5.78 -4.19 -1.18
N GLN A 86 -4.79 -5.04 -1.44
CA GLN A 86 -4.62 -5.77 -2.70
C GLN A 86 -5.88 -6.55 -3.09
N GLU A 87 -6.51 -7.24 -2.13
CA GLU A 87 -7.82 -7.84 -2.33
C GLU A 87 -8.91 -6.87 -1.88
N PRO A 88 -9.96 -6.62 -2.69
CA PRO A 88 -11.09 -5.79 -2.30
C PRO A 88 -11.87 -6.51 -1.20
N THR A 89 -11.63 -6.16 0.06
CA THR A 89 -12.27 -6.76 1.24
C THR A 89 -13.72 -6.30 1.37
N LEU A 90 -14.57 -6.66 0.40
CA LEU A 90 -16.01 -6.36 0.45
C LEU A 90 -16.73 -7.33 1.38
N LEU A 91 -17.71 -6.82 2.13
CA LEU A 91 -18.57 -7.65 2.97
C LEU A 91 -19.55 -8.44 2.09
N PRO A 92 -19.43 -9.79 2.01
CA PRO A 92 -20.18 -10.59 1.03
C PRO A 92 -21.68 -10.62 1.30
N TRP A 93 -22.12 -10.34 2.51
CA TRP A 93 -23.53 -10.26 2.92
C TRP A 93 -24.17 -8.89 2.70
N ARG A 94 -23.38 -7.86 2.32
CA ARG A 94 -23.90 -6.54 1.95
C ARG A 94 -23.96 -6.39 0.44
N THR A 95 -24.90 -5.58 -0.03
CA THR A 95 -24.94 -5.16 -1.43
C THR A 95 -23.77 -4.24 -1.77
N VAL A 96 -23.56 -3.93 -3.03
CA VAL A 96 -22.60 -2.94 -3.53
C VAL A 96 -22.82 -1.61 -2.81
N LEU A 97 -24.05 -1.11 -2.79
CA LEU A 97 -24.39 0.11 -2.07
C LEU A 97 -24.06 0.02 -0.57
N GLY A 98 -24.51 -1.07 0.09
CA GLY A 98 -24.26 -1.28 1.52
C GLY A 98 -22.77 -1.39 1.88
N ASN A 99 -21.90 -1.84 0.95
CA ASN A 99 -20.46 -1.79 1.12
C ASN A 99 -19.92 -0.36 1.07
N VAL A 100 -20.41 0.48 0.16
CA VAL A 100 -19.98 1.88 0.06
C VAL A 100 -20.48 2.71 1.24
N GLU A 101 -21.70 2.45 1.71
CA GLU A 101 -22.28 3.11 2.89
C GLU A 101 -21.53 2.80 4.21
N LEU A 102 -20.72 1.73 4.26
CA LEU A 102 -20.16 1.18 5.50
C LEU A 102 -19.39 2.21 6.33
N GLY A 103 -18.47 2.93 5.72
CA GLY A 103 -17.65 3.94 6.42
C GLY A 103 -18.50 5.11 6.94
N LEU A 104 -19.48 5.54 6.15
CA LEU A 104 -20.41 6.60 6.53
C LEU A 104 -21.36 6.16 7.66
N GLU A 105 -21.71 4.87 7.70
CA GLU A 105 -22.48 4.28 8.78
C GLU A 105 -21.72 4.33 10.10
N PHE A 106 -20.44 3.95 10.11
CA PHE A 106 -19.60 4.06 11.30
C PHE A 106 -19.35 5.52 11.73
N ALA A 107 -19.33 6.45 10.77
CA ALA A 107 -19.24 7.88 11.05
C ALA A 107 -20.58 8.49 11.57
N GLY A 108 -21.64 7.68 11.73
CA GLY A 108 -22.94 8.15 12.25
C GLY A 108 -23.75 8.99 11.26
N VAL A 109 -23.43 8.97 9.97
CA VAL A 109 -24.15 9.75 8.94
C VAL A 109 -25.58 9.20 8.80
N PRO A 110 -26.63 10.04 8.82
CA PRO A 110 -28.02 9.63 8.65
C PRO A 110 -28.25 8.84 7.34
N ARG A 111 -29.12 7.82 7.39
CA ARG A 111 -29.34 6.85 6.29
C ARG A 111 -29.56 7.50 4.93
N GLU A 112 -30.39 8.52 4.87
CA GLU A 112 -30.68 9.20 3.58
C GLU A 112 -29.45 9.87 2.99
N LYS A 113 -28.69 10.59 3.83
CA LYS A 113 -27.45 11.30 3.40
C LYS A 113 -26.39 10.29 2.97
N ARG A 114 -26.16 9.21 3.73
CA ARG A 114 -25.15 8.21 3.36
C ARG A 114 -25.51 7.46 2.09
N ARG A 115 -26.84 7.17 1.87
CA ARG A 115 -27.29 6.55 0.63
C ARG A 115 -27.05 7.47 -0.57
N ALA A 116 -27.36 8.75 -0.47
CA ALA A 116 -27.11 9.71 -1.53
C ALA A 116 -25.61 9.83 -1.85
N ALA A 117 -24.75 9.95 -0.82
CA ALA A 117 -23.31 10.01 -0.99
C ALA A 117 -22.76 8.72 -1.62
N ALA A 118 -23.22 7.55 -1.16
CA ALA A 118 -22.78 6.27 -1.71
C ALA A 118 -23.16 6.10 -3.19
N LEU A 119 -24.38 6.48 -3.58
CA LEU A 119 -24.81 6.45 -4.98
C LEU A 119 -23.99 7.42 -5.84
N GLN A 120 -23.67 8.60 -5.33
CA GLN A 120 -22.78 9.55 -6.02
C GLN A 120 -21.40 8.94 -6.27
N HIS A 121 -20.78 8.29 -5.27
CA HIS A 121 -19.48 7.65 -5.41
C HIS A 121 -19.51 6.42 -6.32
N LEU A 122 -20.61 5.64 -6.32
CA LEU A 122 -20.82 4.59 -7.31
C LEU A 122 -20.89 5.14 -8.74
N GLY A 123 -21.52 6.30 -8.93
CA GLY A 123 -21.52 7.00 -10.22
C GLY A 123 -20.11 7.44 -10.66
N LEU A 124 -19.29 7.95 -9.73
CA LEU A 124 -17.91 8.36 -10.02
C LEU A 124 -17.01 7.21 -10.49
N VAL A 125 -17.26 5.99 -10.02
CA VAL A 125 -16.52 4.80 -10.41
C VAL A 125 -17.23 3.98 -11.51
N GLU A 126 -18.22 4.56 -12.19
CA GLU A 126 -18.99 3.94 -13.29
C GLU A 126 -19.71 2.65 -12.88
N LEU A 127 -20.30 2.64 -11.69
CA LEU A 127 -21.13 1.53 -11.18
C LEU A 127 -22.58 1.93 -10.92
N ALA A 128 -23.08 2.97 -11.59
CA ALA A 128 -24.48 3.32 -11.55
C ALA A 128 -25.35 2.13 -12.02
N GLY A 129 -26.42 1.82 -11.27
CA GLY A 129 -27.31 0.68 -11.56
C GLY A 129 -26.87 -0.67 -10.99
N PHE A 130 -25.68 -0.75 -10.34
CA PHE A 130 -25.21 -1.98 -9.68
C PHE A 130 -25.40 -1.95 -8.15
N ASP A 131 -26.09 -0.95 -7.62
CA ASP A 131 -26.27 -0.70 -6.18
C ASP A 131 -26.91 -1.86 -5.40
N GLY A 132 -27.85 -2.59 -6.03
CA GLY A 132 -28.54 -3.75 -5.47
C GLY A 132 -27.77 -5.08 -5.57
N TYR A 133 -26.69 -5.16 -6.34
CA TYR A 133 -25.93 -6.39 -6.53
C TYR A 133 -25.09 -6.73 -5.30
N HIS A 134 -24.81 -8.02 -5.11
CA HIS A 134 -23.87 -8.51 -4.09
C HIS A 134 -22.47 -8.74 -4.68
N PRO A 135 -21.39 -8.75 -3.87
CA PRO A 135 -20.02 -8.96 -4.35
C PRO A 135 -19.82 -10.22 -5.19
N LYS A 136 -20.58 -11.30 -4.94
CA LYS A 136 -20.52 -12.54 -5.71
C LYS A 136 -21.06 -12.42 -7.14
N GLN A 137 -21.82 -11.37 -7.44
CA GLN A 137 -22.51 -11.16 -8.72
C GLN A 137 -21.75 -10.20 -9.65
N ILE A 138 -20.63 -9.64 -9.21
CA ILE A 138 -19.85 -8.65 -9.95
C ILE A 138 -18.42 -9.14 -10.21
N SER A 139 -17.78 -8.61 -11.26
CA SER A 139 -16.42 -8.98 -11.64
C SER A 139 -15.35 -8.50 -10.63
N GLY A 140 -14.12 -9.01 -10.75
CA GLY A 140 -12.98 -8.57 -9.93
C GLY A 140 -12.71 -7.06 -10.06
N GLY A 141 -12.72 -6.52 -11.28
CA GLY A 141 -12.56 -5.10 -11.53
C GLY A 141 -13.68 -4.25 -10.93
N MET A 142 -14.93 -4.72 -11.00
CA MET A 142 -16.06 -4.05 -10.35
C MET A 142 -15.92 -4.07 -8.82
N LYS A 143 -15.40 -5.14 -8.22
CA LYS A 143 -15.10 -5.19 -6.78
C LYS A 143 -14.07 -4.13 -6.37
N GLN A 144 -13.03 -3.92 -7.19
CA GLN A 144 -12.05 -2.85 -6.94
C GLN A 144 -12.68 -1.45 -7.06
N LYS A 145 -13.56 -1.23 -8.05
CA LYS A 145 -14.34 0.01 -8.15
C LYS A 145 -15.19 0.26 -6.90
N VAL A 146 -15.85 -0.78 -6.36
CA VAL A 146 -16.62 -0.68 -5.11
C VAL A 146 -15.71 -0.36 -3.91
N ALA A 147 -14.53 -0.99 -3.80
CA ALA A 147 -13.58 -0.70 -2.74
C ALA A 147 -13.07 0.75 -2.81
N LEU A 148 -12.83 1.25 -4.03
CA LEU A 148 -12.46 2.64 -4.26
C LEU A 148 -13.59 3.59 -3.83
N ALA A 149 -14.83 3.36 -4.29
CA ALA A 149 -16.00 4.15 -3.92
C ALA A 149 -16.21 4.16 -2.39
N ARG A 150 -16.09 2.99 -1.73
CA ARG A 150 -16.20 2.86 -0.28
C ARG A 150 -15.18 3.71 0.47
N SER A 151 -13.92 3.68 0.01
CA SER A 151 -12.84 4.41 0.66
C SER A 151 -12.95 5.92 0.44
N LEU A 152 -13.47 6.35 -0.72
CA LEU A 152 -13.65 7.76 -1.04
C LEU A 152 -14.92 8.37 -0.44
N ALA A 153 -15.95 7.56 -0.18
CA ALA A 153 -17.23 8.05 0.36
C ALA A 153 -17.09 8.75 1.72
N VAL A 154 -16.05 8.41 2.50
CA VAL A 154 -15.74 9.06 3.78
C VAL A 154 -14.84 10.31 3.63
N GLU A 155 -14.58 10.75 2.39
CA GLU A 155 -13.79 11.92 2.05
C GLU A 155 -12.40 11.94 2.73
N PRO A 156 -11.58 10.89 2.55
CA PRO A 156 -10.29 10.83 3.19
C PRO A 156 -9.35 11.92 2.65
N ARG A 157 -8.47 12.44 3.52
CA ARG A 157 -7.43 13.41 3.13
C ARG A 157 -6.24 12.70 2.46
N VAL A 158 -5.98 11.46 2.85
CA VAL A 158 -4.94 10.59 2.31
C VAL A 158 -5.56 9.25 1.91
N LEU A 159 -5.24 8.76 0.72
CA LEU A 159 -5.65 7.45 0.22
C LEU A 159 -4.42 6.56 0.00
N LEU A 160 -4.40 5.44 0.67
CA LEU A 160 -3.37 4.41 0.54
C LEU A 160 -3.88 3.28 -0.32
N LEU A 161 -3.11 2.89 -1.34
CA LEU A 161 -3.45 1.79 -2.25
C LEU A 161 -2.31 0.77 -2.25
N ASP A 162 -2.60 -0.46 -1.85
CA ASP A 162 -1.63 -1.55 -1.77
C ASP A 162 -1.83 -2.53 -2.94
N GLU A 163 -1.08 -2.34 -4.02
CA GLU A 163 -1.12 -3.16 -5.24
C GLU A 163 -2.55 -3.42 -5.77
N PRO A 164 -3.43 -2.39 -5.89
CA PRO A 164 -4.88 -2.60 -6.08
C PRO A 164 -5.25 -3.24 -7.41
N PHE A 165 -4.32 -3.28 -8.36
CA PHE A 165 -4.57 -3.78 -9.72
C PHE A 165 -3.82 -5.08 -10.04
N ALA A 166 -3.10 -5.67 -9.06
CA ALA A 166 -2.22 -6.82 -9.29
C ALA A 166 -2.95 -8.07 -9.84
N ALA A 167 -4.20 -8.28 -9.44
CA ALA A 167 -4.99 -9.44 -9.84
C ALA A 167 -5.82 -9.25 -11.11
N LEU A 168 -5.68 -8.09 -11.80
CA LEU A 168 -6.49 -7.74 -12.96
C LEU A 168 -5.76 -8.00 -14.27
N ASP A 169 -6.50 -8.37 -15.31
CA ASP A 169 -6.00 -8.37 -16.67
C ASP A 169 -5.62 -6.96 -17.16
N ALA A 170 -4.83 -6.86 -18.22
CA ALA A 170 -4.25 -5.60 -18.68
C ALA A 170 -5.32 -4.57 -19.10
N GLN A 171 -6.39 -5.00 -19.76
CA GLN A 171 -7.44 -4.09 -20.23
C GLN A 171 -8.26 -3.51 -19.06
N THR A 172 -8.70 -4.37 -18.15
CA THR A 172 -9.44 -3.97 -16.93
C THR A 172 -8.56 -3.07 -16.05
N ARG A 173 -7.27 -3.38 -15.91
CA ARG A 173 -6.31 -2.57 -15.18
C ARG A 173 -6.19 -1.17 -15.74
N ASN A 174 -5.99 -1.04 -17.06
CA ASN A 174 -5.87 0.26 -17.71
C ASN A 174 -7.13 1.11 -17.54
N ALA A 175 -8.31 0.53 -17.72
CA ALA A 175 -9.58 1.23 -17.51
C ALA A 175 -9.75 1.69 -16.06
N LEU A 176 -9.37 0.87 -15.07
CA LEU A 176 -9.44 1.25 -13.65
C LEU A 176 -8.45 2.36 -13.27
N GLN A 177 -7.27 2.39 -13.88
CA GLN A 177 -6.31 3.46 -13.68
C GLN A 177 -6.85 4.80 -14.18
N GLU A 178 -7.56 4.82 -15.31
CA GLU A 178 -8.20 6.03 -15.84
C GLU A 178 -9.35 6.51 -14.94
N VAL A 179 -10.18 5.57 -14.46
CA VAL A 179 -11.22 5.88 -13.47
C VAL A 179 -10.60 6.46 -12.19
N LEU A 180 -9.50 5.87 -11.69
CA LEU A 180 -8.79 6.38 -10.51
C LEU A 180 -8.30 7.82 -10.74
N LEU A 181 -7.61 8.10 -11.84
CA LEU A 181 -7.14 9.44 -12.17
C LEU A 181 -8.28 10.45 -12.22
N HIS A 182 -9.37 10.12 -12.95
CA HIS A 182 -10.54 10.99 -13.06
C HIS A 182 -11.18 11.31 -11.70
N VAL A 183 -11.26 10.32 -10.80
CA VAL A 183 -11.79 10.53 -9.45
C VAL A 183 -10.84 11.41 -8.63
N LEU A 184 -9.53 11.18 -8.70
CA LEU A 184 -8.53 11.92 -7.92
C LEU A 184 -8.42 13.39 -8.37
N GLU A 185 -8.57 13.69 -9.64
CA GLU A 185 -8.65 15.07 -10.15
C GLU A 185 -9.79 15.87 -9.50
N ARG A 186 -10.91 15.20 -9.19
CA ARG A 186 -12.08 15.82 -8.56
C ARG A 186 -11.96 15.95 -7.05
N THR A 187 -11.41 14.94 -6.39
CA THR A 187 -11.32 14.88 -4.92
C THR A 187 -10.08 15.57 -4.37
N ARG A 188 -9.03 15.71 -5.19
CA ARG A 188 -7.70 16.21 -4.79
C ARG A 188 -7.14 15.55 -3.55
N THR A 189 -7.47 14.27 -3.33
CA THR A 189 -6.95 13.47 -2.24
C THR A 189 -5.47 13.19 -2.46
N THR A 190 -4.64 13.28 -1.41
CA THR A 190 -3.22 12.87 -1.47
C THR A 190 -3.14 11.36 -1.51
N VAL A 191 -2.37 10.80 -2.42
CA VAL A 191 -2.34 9.36 -2.67
C VAL A 191 -0.94 8.80 -2.47
N VAL A 192 -0.84 7.68 -1.75
CA VAL A 192 0.32 6.79 -1.77
C VAL A 192 -0.09 5.48 -2.44
N PHE A 193 0.45 5.26 -3.63
CA PHE A 193 0.15 4.11 -4.47
C PHE A 193 1.33 3.14 -4.47
N VAL A 194 1.17 2.00 -3.82
CA VAL A 194 2.18 0.93 -3.80
C VAL A 194 1.98 0.01 -4.99
N THR A 195 3.06 -0.27 -5.70
CA THR A 195 3.07 -1.23 -6.81
C THR A 195 4.47 -1.83 -7.00
N HIS A 196 4.54 -2.98 -7.65
CA HIS A 196 5.77 -3.53 -8.21
C HIS A 196 5.84 -3.37 -9.73
N ASN A 197 4.82 -2.76 -10.35
CA ASN A 197 4.70 -2.54 -11.80
C ASN A 197 5.16 -1.13 -12.16
N VAL A 198 6.24 -1.07 -12.96
CA VAL A 198 6.83 0.21 -13.40
C VAL A 198 5.86 1.00 -14.28
N ASP A 199 5.07 0.32 -15.14
CA ASP A 199 4.11 0.99 -16.01
C ASP A 199 3.04 1.74 -15.22
N GLU A 200 2.57 1.15 -14.11
CA GLU A 200 1.63 1.81 -13.21
C GLU A 200 2.26 3.03 -12.55
N ALA A 201 3.50 2.87 -12.05
CA ALA A 201 4.20 3.93 -11.34
C ALA A 201 4.41 5.17 -12.20
N VAL A 202 4.88 5.01 -13.46
CA VAL A 202 5.10 6.14 -14.37
C VAL A 202 3.81 6.72 -14.96
N PHE A 203 2.77 5.89 -15.11
CA PHE A 203 1.49 6.36 -15.65
C PHE A 203 0.67 7.15 -14.62
N LEU A 204 0.62 6.67 -13.38
CA LEU A 204 -0.22 7.24 -12.32
C LEU A 204 0.52 8.33 -11.52
N GLY A 205 1.79 8.09 -11.15
CA GLY A 205 2.51 8.91 -10.18
C GLY A 205 2.86 10.31 -10.67
N ASP A 206 2.82 11.29 -9.80
CA ASP A 206 3.48 12.59 -9.99
C ASP A 206 4.95 12.49 -9.57
N ALA A 207 5.25 11.55 -8.67
CA ALA A 207 6.60 11.13 -8.32
C ALA A 207 6.64 9.64 -7.99
N VAL A 208 7.81 9.04 -8.11
CA VAL A 208 8.07 7.64 -7.79
C VAL A 208 9.20 7.54 -6.76
N VAL A 209 8.90 6.95 -5.61
CA VAL A 209 9.88 6.53 -4.60
C VAL A 209 10.24 5.08 -4.87
N CYS A 210 11.50 4.82 -5.18
CA CYS A 210 12.00 3.47 -5.39
C CYS A 210 12.63 2.93 -4.11
N MET A 211 12.10 1.81 -3.64
CA MET A 211 12.53 1.13 -2.42
C MET A 211 13.61 0.11 -2.73
N THR A 212 14.65 0.05 -1.88
CA THR A 212 15.70 -0.98 -1.96
C THR A 212 15.18 -2.34 -1.48
N ALA A 213 16.00 -3.39 -1.64
CA ALA A 213 15.82 -4.63 -0.91
C ALA A 213 16.01 -4.43 0.61
N GLN A 214 15.64 -5.44 1.42
CA GLN A 214 15.75 -5.34 2.88
C GLN A 214 17.20 -5.31 3.38
N PRO A 215 17.51 -4.50 4.40
CA PRO A 215 16.65 -3.52 5.08
C PRO A 215 16.29 -2.36 4.16
N THR A 216 14.98 -2.16 3.98
CA THR A 216 14.44 -1.29 2.96
C THR A 216 14.65 0.20 3.30
N ARG A 217 15.15 0.91 2.31
CA ARG A 217 15.34 2.38 2.34
C ARG A 217 14.82 2.99 1.04
N VAL A 218 14.73 4.30 1.00
CA VAL A 218 14.54 5.02 -0.26
C VAL A 218 15.87 4.97 -1.02
N GLY A 219 15.91 4.26 -2.14
CA GLY A 219 17.09 4.14 -2.99
C GLY A 219 17.12 5.16 -4.11
N LYS A 220 15.94 5.59 -4.58
CA LYS A 220 15.82 6.59 -5.65
C LYS A 220 14.49 7.33 -5.55
N PHE A 221 14.49 8.60 -5.92
CA PHE A 221 13.31 9.44 -6.09
C PHE A 221 13.30 9.98 -7.53
N VAL A 222 12.16 9.86 -8.20
CA VAL A 222 12.00 10.30 -9.61
C VAL A 222 10.72 11.11 -9.72
N GLU A 223 10.81 12.35 -10.16
CA GLU A 223 9.66 13.16 -10.53
C GLU A 223 9.17 12.77 -11.93
N VAL A 224 7.85 12.69 -12.09
CA VAL A 224 7.22 12.37 -13.38
C VAL A 224 6.65 13.66 -13.97
N ASN A 225 7.53 14.46 -14.58
CA ASN A 225 7.21 15.77 -15.15
C ASN A 225 6.55 15.65 -16.55
N VAL A 226 5.64 14.66 -16.70
CA VAL A 226 4.86 14.45 -17.93
C VAL A 226 3.41 14.83 -17.63
N PRO A 227 2.85 15.84 -18.35
CA PRO A 227 1.48 16.29 -18.08
C PRO A 227 0.45 15.18 -18.40
N ARG A 228 -0.71 15.26 -17.73
CA ARG A 228 -1.87 14.42 -18.04
C ARG A 228 -2.77 15.11 -19.08
N PRO A 229 -3.43 14.36 -20.00
CA PRO A 229 -3.42 12.92 -20.13
C PRO A 229 -2.09 12.39 -20.68
N ARG A 230 -1.58 11.30 -20.11
CA ARG A 230 -0.30 10.68 -20.49
C ARG A 230 -0.49 9.63 -21.58
N ASP A 231 0.36 9.67 -22.62
CA ASP A 231 0.47 8.58 -23.58
C ASP A 231 1.33 7.46 -22.98
N ARG A 232 0.73 6.27 -22.78
CA ARG A 232 1.43 5.08 -22.26
C ARG A 232 2.59 4.63 -23.11
N THR A 233 2.58 4.98 -24.40
CA THR A 233 3.60 4.63 -25.39
C THR A 233 4.57 5.77 -25.70
N GLY A 234 4.33 6.95 -25.09
CA GLY A 234 5.11 8.15 -25.30
C GLY A 234 6.59 8.00 -24.91
N PRO A 235 7.50 8.70 -25.61
CA PRO A 235 8.95 8.57 -25.41
C PRO A 235 9.37 8.98 -23.98
N GLU A 236 8.73 9.99 -23.38
CA GLU A 236 9.06 10.46 -22.04
C GLU A 236 8.76 9.39 -20.98
N LEU A 237 7.57 8.75 -21.03
CA LEU A 237 7.25 7.65 -20.10
C LEU A 237 8.13 6.43 -20.35
N ASN A 238 8.52 6.16 -21.61
CA ASN A 238 9.43 5.07 -21.94
C ASN A 238 10.84 5.30 -21.38
N ALA A 239 11.34 6.54 -21.39
CA ALA A 239 12.61 6.89 -20.78
C ALA A 239 12.59 6.66 -19.25
N LEU A 240 11.57 7.16 -18.56
CA LEU A 240 11.36 6.94 -17.12
C LEU A 240 11.23 5.45 -16.79
N ARG A 241 10.45 4.71 -17.58
CA ARG A 241 10.31 3.25 -17.44
C ARG A 241 11.65 2.54 -17.49
N LYS A 242 12.47 2.85 -18.49
CA LYS A 242 13.81 2.25 -18.64
C LYS A 242 14.70 2.53 -17.44
N GLU A 243 14.70 3.76 -16.95
CA GLU A 243 15.44 4.18 -15.77
C GLU A 243 15.04 3.40 -14.52
N LEU A 244 13.74 3.26 -14.26
CA LEU A 244 13.20 2.53 -13.10
C LEU A 244 13.43 1.01 -13.21
N LEU A 245 13.35 0.44 -14.42
CA LEU A 245 13.64 -0.99 -14.65
C LEU A 245 15.11 -1.32 -14.36
N VAL A 246 16.05 -0.45 -14.74
CA VAL A 246 17.48 -0.61 -14.43
C VAL A 246 17.67 -0.64 -12.92
N PHE A 247 17.13 0.34 -12.20
CA PHE A 247 17.21 0.38 -10.74
C PHE A 247 16.67 -0.91 -10.07
N LEU A 248 15.47 -1.36 -10.49
CA LEU A 248 14.88 -2.58 -9.94
C LEU A 248 15.69 -3.84 -10.24
N ALA A 249 16.32 -3.91 -11.42
CA ALA A 249 17.19 -5.04 -11.78
C ALA A 249 18.43 -5.10 -10.88
N GLU A 250 19.04 -3.95 -10.61
CA GLU A 250 20.18 -3.84 -9.69
C GLU A 250 19.80 -4.24 -8.26
N GLU A 251 18.67 -3.77 -7.75
CA GLU A 251 18.20 -4.13 -6.40
C GLU A 251 17.85 -5.61 -6.27
N ARG A 252 17.28 -6.22 -7.33
CA ARG A 252 17.03 -7.68 -7.36
C ARG A 252 18.35 -8.47 -7.36
N LEU A 253 19.36 -7.98 -8.07
CA LEU A 253 20.69 -8.63 -8.10
C LEU A 253 21.34 -8.55 -6.70
N LYS A 254 21.36 -7.38 -6.06
CA LYS A 254 21.86 -7.19 -4.69
C LYS A 254 21.18 -8.13 -3.70
N ALA A 255 19.85 -8.26 -3.76
CA ALA A 255 19.09 -9.14 -2.89
C ALA A 255 19.45 -10.63 -3.09
N ARG A 256 19.70 -11.05 -4.34
CA ARG A 256 20.13 -12.43 -4.64
C ARG A 256 21.52 -12.72 -4.10
N LEU A 257 22.46 -11.80 -4.28
CA LEU A 257 23.83 -11.96 -3.79
C LEU A 257 23.85 -12.02 -2.24
N ALA A 258 23.15 -11.12 -1.57
CA ALA A 258 23.02 -11.16 -0.11
C ALA A 258 22.35 -12.44 0.40
N GLY A 259 21.36 -12.98 -0.32
CA GLY A 259 20.73 -14.27 0.01
C GLY A 259 21.66 -15.47 -0.19
N GLN A 260 22.54 -15.43 -1.16
CA GLN A 260 23.56 -16.46 -1.39
C GLN A 260 24.66 -16.44 -0.33
N GLU A 261 25.13 -15.25 0.08
CA GLU A 261 26.11 -15.11 1.16
C GLU A 261 25.57 -15.68 2.49
N ASN A 262 24.30 -15.41 2.82
CA ASN A 262 23.68 -15.96 4.02
C ASN A 262 23.50 -17.50 3.97
N SER A 263 23.41 -18.08 2.78
CA SER A 263 23.30 -19.55 2.62
C SER A 263 24.65 -20.27 2.69
N LEU A 264 25.75 -19.55 2.54
CA LEU A 264 27.11 -20.07 2.63
C LEU A 264 27.68 -20.02 4.05
N LEU A 265 27.02 -19.31 4.97
CA LEU A 265 27.41 -19.31 6.38
C LEU A 265 27.04 -20.66 7.04
N PRO A 266 27.96 -21.33 7.77
CA PRO A 266 27.64 -22.53 8.49
C PRO A 266 26.52 -22.26 9.52
N PRO A 267 25.64 -23.23 9.78
CA PRO A 267 24.61 -23.05 10.79
C PRO A 267 25.27 -22.75 12.15
N PRO A 268 24.69 -21.86 12.97
CA PRO A 268 25.23 -21.58 14.29
C PRO A 268 25.38 -22.86 15.08
N PRO A 269 26.46 -23.04 15.89
CA PRO A 269 26.67 -24.21 16.67
C PRO A 269 25.47 -24.50 17.56
N ALA A 270 24.94 -25.71 17.47
CA ALA A 270 23.83 -26.15 18.29
C ALA A 270 24.14 -25.86 19.78
N ALA A 271 23.33 -25.00 20.40
CA ALA A 271 23.44 -24.75 21.83
C ALA A 271 23.43 -26.09 22.57
N ALA A 272 24.53 -26.39 23.26
CA ALA A 272 24.68 -27.63 24.06
C ALA A 272 23.48 -27.69 25.01
N ARG A 273 22.60 -28.64 24.78
CA ARG A 273 21.56 -29.01 25.75
C ARG A 273 22.27 -29.47 26.99
N SER A 274 22.28 -28.70 28.05
CA SER A 274 22.65 -29.15 29.38
C SER A 274 21.68 -30.26 29.75
N VAL A 275 22.20 -31.48 29.71
CA VAL A 275 21.54 -32.66 30.28
C VAL A 275 21.54 -32.42 31.78
N GLY A 276 20.40 -31.99 32.33
CA GLY A 276 20.16 -31.99 33.76
C GLY A 276 20.13 -33.45 34.22
N MET A 277 21.18 -33.84 34.93
CA MET A 277 21.23 -35.09 35.72
C MET A 277 20.10 -35.06 36.75
N PHE A 278 19.08 -35.86 36.52
CA PHE A 278 18.14 -36.23 37.58
C PHE A 278 18.88 -37.22 38.49
N ASP A 279 19.35 -36.71 39.62
CA ASP A 279 19.85 -37.55 40.72
C ASP A 279 18.61 -38.13 41.45
N GLY A 280 18.44 -39.43 41.26
CA GLY A 280 17.44 -40.20 41.96
C GLY A 280 18.04 -40.82 43.20
N SER A 281 17.81 -40.25 44.39
CA SER A 281 18.05 -40.98 45.64
C SER A 281 16.90 -40.80 46.64
N ARG A 282 16.15 -41.87 46.80
CA ARG A 282 15.70 -42.52 48.02
C ARG A 282 15.02 -41.69 49.14
N GLY A 283 13.91 -42.26 49.59
CA GLY A 283 13.66 -42.25 51.02
C GLY A 283 12.21 -42.44 51.44
N GLN A 284 11.86 -43.69 51.75
CA GLN A 284 10.86 -44.18 52.72
C GLN A 284 9.45 -43.60 52.67
#